data_3483651981d682c2e9347234376a8bf0
#
_entry.id   3483651981d682c2e9347234376a8bf0
#
_cell.length_a   1.000
_cell.length_b   1.000
_cell.length_c   1.000
_cell.angle_alpha   90.00
_cell.angle_beta   90.00
_cell.angle_gamma   90.00
#
_symmetry.space_group_name_H-M   'P 1'
#
loop_
_entity.id
_entity.type
_entity.pdbx_description
1 polymer ?
#
loop_
_entity_poly.entity_id
_entity_poly.type
_entity_poly.pdbx_seq_one_letter_code
_entity_poly.pdbx_strand_id
1 'polypeptide(L)'
;MMNNPMMNPMIQNYMGNNMRQMGQMDQKNIGLTRLNKEYQLCSKDMDLIQIGCNFGLENDLYHWRVTMTGPKNTPYEGGLFFISIIFPEDYPTHGPEFKFLNKIYHLNVDWKNDLGHICINSINSWRTSGKVIGRPVYTVKQALLDIFCLFFKQGVESAYDKGMADDYVNNTEKFNEEAKKWTKDFAPMN
;
A
#
# COMPACT_ATOMS: atom_id res chain seq x y z
N MET A 1 -22.80 -11.66 -27.61
CA MET A 1 -22.41 -13.05 -27.93
C MET A 1 -23.61 -13.74 -28.56
N MET A 2 -23.52 -14.12 -29.82
CA MET A 2 -24.60 -14.81 -30.49
C MET A 2 -24.64 -16.27 -30.02
N ASN A 3 -25.66 -16.63 -29.28
CA ASN A 3 -25.94 -18.03 -28.95
C ASN A 3 -26.26 -18.76 -30.27
N ASN A 4 -25.39 -19.65 -30.70
CA ASN A 4 -25.68 -20.56 -31.81
C ASN A 4 -26.49 -21.73 -31.27
N PRO A 5 -27.81 -21.85 -31.59
CA PRO A 5 -28.71 -22.84 -30.99
C PRO A 5 -28.44 -24.30 -31.42
N MET A 6 -27.50 -24.52 -32.35
CA MET A 6 -27.14 -25.84 -32.85
C MET A 6 -25.93 -26.50 -32.19
N MET A 7 -25.27 -25.84 -31.22
CA MET A 7 -24.07 -26.37 -30.59
C MET A 7 -24.42 -27.15 -29.33
N ASN A 8 -23.89 -28.38 -29.22
CA ASN A 8 -24.07 -29.23 -28.04
C ASN A 8 -23.74 -28.47 -26.73
N PRO A 9 -24.61 -28.49 -25.71
CA PRO A 9 -24.40 -27.80 -24.45
C PRO A 9 -23.06 -28.12 -23.76
N MET A 10 -22.57 -29.36 -23.91
CA MET A 10 -21.25 -29.76 -23.39
C MET A 10 -20.10 -29.04 -24.10
N ILE A 11 -20.17 -28.83 -25.40
CA ILE A 11 -19.17 -28.10 -26.18
C ILE A 11 -19.21 -26.62 -25.84
N GLN A 12 -20.41 -26.05 -25.66
CA GLN A 12 -20.56 -24.64 -25.20
C GLN A 12 -19.95 -24.42 -23.83
N ASN A 13 -20.16 -25.35 -22.89
CA ASN A 13 -19.59 -25.26 -21.53
C ASN A 13 -18.06 -25.44 -21.55
N TYR A 14 -17.54 -26.35 -22.35
CA TYR A 14 -16.10 -26.57 -22.53
C TYR A 14 -15.40 -25.32 -23.15
N MET A 15 -15.98 -24.76 -24.21
CA MET A 15 -15.47 -23.53 -24.82
C MET A 15 -15.55 -22.32 -23.89
N GLY A 16 -16.66 -22.19 -23.15
CA GLY A 16 -16.83 -21.11 -22.15
C GLY A 16 -15.80 -21.21 -21.02
N ASN A 17 -15.51 -22.41 -20.53
CA ASN A 17 -14.50 -22.64 -19.51
C ASN A 17 -13.07 -22.37 -20.02
N ASN A 18 -12.74 -22.81 -21.24
CA ASN A 18 -11.44 -22.54 -21.86
C ASN A 18 -11.23 -21.04 -22.12
N MET A 19 -12.24 -20.31 -22.62
CA MET A 19 -12.16 -18.87 -22.79
C MET A 19 -11.96 -18.12 -21.47
N ARG A 20 -12.61 -18.57 -20.38
CA ARG A 20 -12.40 -18.00 -19.03
C ARG A 20 -10.99 -18.25 -18.52
N GLN A 21 -10.45 -19.46 -18.70
CA GLN A 21 -9.08 -19.80 -18.31
C GLN A 21 -8.05 -19.01 -19.13
N MET A 22 -8.22 -18.87 -20.44
CA MET A 22 -7.37 -18.04 -21.28
C MET A 22 -7.40 -16.57 -20.85
N GLY A 23 -8.59 -16.01 -20.58
CA GLY A 23 -8.72 -14.64 -20.08
C GLY A 23 -8.05 -14.41 -18.72
N GLN A 24 -8.09 -15.39 -17.82
CA GLN A 24 -7.41 -15.33 -16.54
C GLN A 24 -5.88 -15.41 -16.69
N MET A 25 -5.37 -16.25 -17.59
CA MET A 25 -3.94 -16.35 -17.90
C MET A 25 -3.40 -15.03 -18.50
N ASP A 26 -4.17 -14.40 -19.40
CA ASP A 26 -3.80 -13.12 -19.98
C ASP A 26 -3.77 -12.01 -18.93
N GLN A 27 -4.74 -11.94 -18.03
CA GLN A 27 -4.75 -10.96 -16.93
C GLN A 27 -3.58 -11.16 -15.98
N LYS A 28 -3.25 -12.38 -15.62
CA LYS A 28 -2.10 -12.69 -14.75
C LYS A 28 -0.78 -12.25 -15.40
N ASN A 29 -0.62 -12.47 -16.70
CA ASN A 29 0.56 -12.03 -17.44
C ASN A 29 0.65 -10.49 -17.51
N ILE A 30 -0.48 -9.79 -17.68
CA ILE A 30 -0.54 -8.32 -17.64
C ILE A 30 -0.14 -7.82 -16.25
N GLY A 31 -0.67 -8.44 -15.18
CA GLY A 31 -0.34 -8.11 -13.80
C GLY A 31 1.17 -8.26 -13.52
N LEU A 32 1.75 -9.41 -13.85
CA LEU A 32 3.19 -9.67 -13.67
C LEU A 32 4.07 -8.69 -14.44
N THR A 33 3.71 -8.37 -15.69
CA THR A 33 4.44 -7.39 -16.51
C THR A 33 4.39 -6.01 -15.85
N ARG A 34 3.23 -5.60 -15.35
CA ARG A 34 3.04 -4.33 -14.65
C ARG A 34 3.83 -4.30 -13.34
N LEU A 35 3.76 -5.35 -12.51
CA LEU A 35 4.49 -5.46 -11.24
C LEU A 35 5.99 -5.35 -11.45
N ASN A 36 6.54 -6.09 -12.42
CA ASN A 36 7.96 -6.02 -12.73
C ASN A 36 8.39 -4.62 -13.14
N LYS A 37 7.60 -3.96 -13.99
CA LYS A 37 7.87 -2.58 -14.41
C LYS A 37 7.81 -1.60 -13.25
N GLU A 38 6.81 -1.68 -12.38
CA GLU A 38 6.71 -0.81 -11.20
C GLU A 38 7.86 -1.04 -10.22
N TYR A 39 8.24 -2.31 -9.97
CA TYR A 39 9.37 -2.63 -9.11
C TYR A 39 10.67 -2.02 -9.64
N GLN A 40 10.95 -2.20 -10.94
CA GLN A 40 12.15 -1.65 -11.60
C GLN A 40 12.17 -0.12 -11.59
N LEU A 41 11.03 0.53 -11.73
CA LEU A 41 10.91 1.98 -11.67
C LEU A 41 11.09 2.49 -10.24
N CYS A 42 10.37 1.92 -9.26
CA CYS A 42 10.41 2.37 -7.87
C CYS A 42 11.79 2.15 -7.25
N SER A 43 12.43 1.00 -7.47
CA SER A 43 13.73 0.67 -6.87
C SER A 43 14.90 1.55 -7.35
N LYS A 44 14.71 2.29 -8.45
CA LYS A 44 15.71 3.20 -9.04
C LYS A 44 15.26 4.66 -9.00
N ASP A 45 14.08 4.93 -8.45
CA ASP A 45 13.50 6.28 -8.44
C ASP A 45 14.24 7.17 -7.43
N MET A 46 14.76 8.28 -7.93
CA MET A 46 15.57 9.19 -7.10
C MET A 46 14.78 9.85 -5.97
N ASP A 47 13.50 10.17 -6.18
CA ASP A 47 12.67 10.76 -5.13
C ASP A 47 12.46 9.76 -3.99
N LEU A 48 12.19 8.49 -4.32
CA LEU A 48 12.01 7.42 -3.33
C LEU A 48 13.32 7.10 -2.59
N ILE A 49 14.45 7.08 -3.29
CA ILE A 49 15.77 6.89 -2.68
C ILE A 49 16.08 8.05 -1.72
N GLN A 50 15.78 9.28 -2.12
CA GLN A 50 16.05 10.48 -1.31
C GLN A 50 15.23 10.50 -0.02
N ILE A 51 14.01 9.96 0.00
CA ILE A 51 13.20 9.80 1.21
C ILE A 51 13.52 8.53 2.00
N GLY A 52 14.59 7.83 1.65
CA GLY A 52 15.10 6.66 2.36
C GLY A 52 14.35 5.36 2.07
N CYS A 53 13.67 5.26 0.92
CA CYS A 53 13.07 4.01 0.50
C CYS A 53 14.11 3.03 -0.07
N ASN A 54 14.11 1.80 0.43
CA ASN A 54 14.82 0.67 -0.17
C ASN A 54 13.84 -0.49 -0.39
N PHE A 55 14.00 -1.18 -1.51
CA PHE A 55 13.05 -2.18 -1.98
C PHE A 55 13.64 -3.59 -1.91
N GLY A 56 12.86 -4.55 -1.41
CA GLY A 56 13.12 -5.97 -1.45
C GLY A 56 11.89 -6.76 -1.85
N LEU A 57 12.09 -7.94 -2.43
CA LEU A 57 11.04 -8.93 -2.65
C LEU A 57 11.09 -9.95 -1.52
N GLU A 58 9.93 -10.37 -0.99
CA GLU A 58 9.91 -11.40 0.05
C GLU A 58 9.98 -12.80 -0.57
N ASN A 59 9.01 -13.19 -1.37
CA ASN A 59 8.94 -14.52 -1.98
C ASN A 59 8.76 -14.45 -3.48
N ASP A 60 8.01 -13.46 -3.96
CA ASP A 60 7.65 -13.28 -5.36
C ASP A 60 7.39 -11.80 -5.68
N LEU A 61 6.98 -11.52 -6.92
CA LEU A 61 6.65 -10.16 -7.36
C LEU A 61 5.37 -9.58 -6.74
N TYR A 62 4.55 -10.37 -6.06
CA TYR A 62 3.32 -9.89 -5.41
C TYR A 62 3.54 -9.43 -3.97
N HIS A 63 4.73 -9.71 -3.38
CA HIS A 63 5.04 -9.40 -1.99
C HIS A 63 6.33 -8.59 -1.91
N TRP A 64 6.19 -7.27 -1.71
CA TRP A 64 7.34 -6.38 -1.57
C TRP A 64 7.51 -5.97 -0.12
N ARG A 65 8.76 -5.81 0.27
CA ARG A 65 9.15 -5.14 1.51
C ARG A 65 9.88 -3.86 1.17
N VAL A 66 9.40 -2.74 1.72
CA VAL A 66 10.02 -1.43 1.55
C VAL A 66 10.45 -0.91 2.90
N THR A 67 11.68 -0.41 3.03
CA THR A 67 12.07 0.41 4.17
C THR A 67 11.82 1.87 3.86
N MET A 68 11.50 2.65 4.88
CA MET A 68 11.33 4.10 4.78
C MET A 68 11.91 4.76 6.03
N THR A 69 12.75 5.80 5.83
CA THR A 69 13.37 6.50 6.94
C THR A 69 12.44 7.58 7.49
N GLY A 70 12.32 7.65 8.80
CA GLY A 70 11.58 8.73 9.46
C GLY A 70 12.19 10.10 9.17
N PRO A 71 11.41 11.07 8.64
CA PRO A 71 11.95 12.34 8.18
C PRO A 71 12.41 13.23 9.34
N LYS A 72 13.43 14.04 9.05
CA LYS A 72 13.94 15.04 9.99
C LYS A 72 12.86 16.04 10.44
N ASN A 73 13.00 16.55 11.65
CA ASN A 73 12.05 17.48 12.27
C ASN A 73 10.63 16.94 12.45
N THR A 74 10.49 15.61 12.49
CA THR A 74 9.23 14.93 12.88
C THR A 74 9.47 14.06 14.12
N PRO A 75 8.42 13.63 14.82
CA PRO A 75 8.58 12.70 15.95
C PRO A 75 9.11 11.32 15.52
N TYR A 76 9.19 11.07 14.23
CA TYR A 76 9.66 9.83 13.62
C TYR A 76 11.13 9.85 13.20
N GLU A 77 11.82 11.00 13.39
CA GLU A 77 13.24 11.17 13.03
C GLU A 77 14.12 10.09 13.67
N GLY A 78 15.04 9.54 12.88
CA GLY A 78 15.92 8.45 13.31
C GLY A 78 15.25 7.07 13.37
N GLY A 79 14.00 6.97 12.92
CA GLY A 79 13.29 5.68 12.78
C GLY A 79 13.53 5.04 11.43
N LEU A 80 13.61 3.70 11.40
CA LEU A 80 13.56 2.88 10.20
C LEU A 80 12.25 2.08 10.19
N PHE A 81 11.37 2.43 9.27
CA PHE A 81 10.05 1.81 9.15
C PHE A 81 10.03 0.80 8.01
N PHE A 82 9.46 -0.37 8.28
CA PHE A 82 9.27 -1.43 7.30
C PHE A 82 7.81 -1.43 6.85
N ILE A 83 7.60 -1.42 5.54
CA ILE A 83 6.29 -1.44 4.92
C ILE A 83 6.18 -2.70 4.07
N SER A 84 5.16 -3.51 4.34
CA SER A 84 4.74 -4.61 3.47
C SER A 84 3.79 -4.07 2.41
N ILE A 85 3.99 -4.49 1.15
CA ILE A 85 3.10 -4.19 0.03
C ILE A 85 2.67 -5.53 -0.56
N ILE A 86 1.37 -5.83 -0.46
CA ILE A 86 0.78 -7.09 -0.95
C ILE A 86 -0.14 -6.79 -2.10
N PHE A 87 0.18 -7.31 -3.27
CA PHE A 87 -0.59 -7.09 -4.50
C PHE A 87 -1.68 -8.15 -4.65
N PRO A 88 -2.91 -7.77 -5.05
CA PRO A 88 -3.96 -8.72 -5.36
C PRO A 88 -3.70 -9.42 -6.70
N GLU A 89 -4.32 -10.58 -6.89
CA GLU A 89 -4.16 -11.38 -8.13
C GLU A 89 -4.66 -10.64 -9.38
N ASP A 90 -5.62 -9.75 -9.21
CA ASP A 90 -6.20 -8.96 -10.30
C ASP A 90 -5.51 -7.60 -10.52
N TYR A 91 -4.35 -7.38 -9.88
CA TYR A 91 -3.54 -6.20 -10.16
C TYR A 91 -3.23 -6.10 -11.67
N PRO A 92 -3.37 -4.92 -12.31
CA PRO A 92 -3.56 -3.58 -11.75
C PRO A 92 -5.01 -3.11 -11.64
N THR A 93 -6.00 -4.00 -11.75
CA THR A 93 -7.42 -3.63 -11.63
C THR A 93 -7.72 -3.04 -10.25
N HIS A 94 -7.23 -3.69 -9.20
CA HIS A 94 -7.23 -3.15 -7.86
C HIS A 94 -5.80 -2.91 -7.36
N GLY A 95 -5.66 -1.95 -6.45
CA GLY A 95 -4.36 -1.59 -5.86
C GLY A 95 -3.95 -2.53 -4.73
N PRO A 96 -2.66 -2.48 -4.34
CA PRO A 96 -2.12 -3.30 -3.26
C PRO A 96 -2.56 -2.82 -1.88
N GLU A 97 -2.40 -3.71 -0.91
CA GLU A 97 -2.45 -3.39 0.51
C GLU A 97 -1.09 -2.91 1.00
N PHE A 98 -1.10 -1.89 1.87
CA PHE A 98 0.09 -1.37 2.53
C PHE A 98 -0.06 -1.49 4.04
N LYS A 99 0.96 -2.07 4.70
CA LYS A 99 1.03 -2.20 6.16
C LYS A 99 2.41 -1.84 6.68
N PHE A 100 2.46 -1.12 7.80
CA PHE A 100 3.69 -1.06 8.59
C PHE A 100 3.92 -2.41 9.28
N LEU A 101 5.15 -2.89 9.29
CA LEU A 101 5.53 -4.15 9.95
C LEU A 101 6.05 -3.92 11.36
N ASN A 102 6.60 -2.75 11.65
CA ASN A 102 6.98 -2.35 12.99
C ASN A 102 6.03 -1.29 13.55
N LYS A 103 5.83 -1.31 14.85
CA LYS A 103 4.88 -0.42 15.51
C LYS A 103 5.25 1.05 15.33
N ILE A 104 4.25 1.87 15.10
CA ILE A 104 4.36 3.32 14.95
C ILE A 104 3.18 3.98 15.66
N TYR A 105 3.42 5.05 16.44
CA TYR A 105 2.36 5.84 17.05
C TYR A 105 1.87 6.88 16.05
N HIS A 106 0.75 6.55 15.35
CA HIS A 106 0.29 7.33 14.20
C HIS A 106 -1.21 7.22 14.01
N LEU A 107 -1.92 8.34 13.78
CA LEU A 107 -3.39 8.37 13.67
C LEU A 107 -3.95 7.43 12.60
N ASN A 108 -3.25 7.34 11.47
CA ASN A 108 -3.72 6.61 10.30
C ASN A 108 -3.17 5.18 10.20
N VAL A 109 -2.66 4.64 11.31
CA VAL A 109 -2.16 3.25 11.36
C VAL A 109 -2.87 2.47 12.45
N ASP A 110 -3.53 1.37 12.06
CA ASP A 110 -4.28 0.50 13.00
C ASP A 110 -3.38 -0.60 13.57
N TRP A 111 -3.06 -0.46 14.86
CA TRP A 111 -2.34 -1.49 15.61
C TRP A 111 -3.24 -2.31 16.53
N LYS A 112 -4.50 -1.93 16.69
CA LYS A 112 -5.45 -2.62 17.58
C LYS A 112 -6.14 -3.78 16.87
N ASN A 113 -6.61 -3.53 15.63
CA ASN A 113 -7.48 -4.48 14.93
C ASN A 113 -6.81 -5.08 13.68
N ASP A 114 -6.01 -4.32 12.95
CA ASP A 114 -5.40 -4.74 11.69
C ASP A 114 -3.90 -4.42 11.63
N LEU A 115 -3.19 -4.81 12.62
CA LEU A 115 -1.73 -4.89 12.76
C LEU A 115 -0.92 -4.10 11.68
N GLY A 116 -1.01 -2.77 11.75
CA GLY A 116 -0.21 -1.88 10.89
C GLY A 116 -0.88 -1.42 9.60
N HIS A 117 -2.18 -1.72 9.40
CA HIS A 117 -2.91 -1.23 8.23
C HIS A 117 -2.89 0.29 8.14
N ILE A 118 -2.64 0.82 6.94
CA ILE A 118 -2.51 2.25 6.68
C ILE A 118 -3.80 2.79 6.07
N CYS A 119 -4.47 3.71 6.76
CA CYS A 119 -5.68 4.36 6.26
C CYS A 119 -5.34 5.66 5.54
N ILE A 120 -5.29 5.61 4.23
CA ILE A 120 -5.21 6.79 3.33
C ILE A 120 -6.29 6.65 2.27
N ASN A 121 -7.09 7.71 2.06
CA ASN A 121 -8.22 7.66 1.14
C ASN A 121 -7.81 7.27 -0.30
N SER A 122 -6.66 7.75 -0.80
CA SER A 122 -6.16 7.40 -2.12
C SER A 122 -5.81 5.91 -2.24
N ILE A 123 -5.13 5.36 -1.24
CA ILE A 123 -4.76 3.93 -1.19
C ILE A 123 -6.01 3.07 -1.06
N ASN A 124 -6.92 3.42 -0.14
CA ASN A 124 -8.16 2.67 0.05
C ASN A 124 -9.04 2.69 -1.20
N SER A 125 -9.20 3.84 -1.86
CA SER A 125 -9.94 3.94 -3.11
C SER A 125 -9.30 3.11 -4.22
N TRP A 126 -7.98 3.13 -4.35
CA TRP A 126 -7.28 2.31 -5.33
C TRP A 126 -7.49 0.81 -5.07
N ARG A 127 -7.37 0.39 -3.83
CA ARG A 127 -7.57 -1.00 -3.41
C ARG A 127 -8.99 -1.49 -3.64
N THR A 128 -10.01 -0.67 -3.36
CA THR A 128 -11.42 -1.11 -3.37
C THR A 128 -12.14 -0.87 -4.70
N SER A 129 -11.79 0.18 -5.44
CA SER A 129 -12.47 0.57 -6.67
C SER A 129 -11.57 0.62 -7.91
N GLY A 130 -10.27 0.35 -7.75
CA GLY A 130 -9.28 0.45 -8.82
C GLY A 130 -9.02 1.89 -9.32
N LYS A 131 -9.60 2.90 -8.68
CA LYS A 131 -9.54 4.29 -9.12
C LYS A 131 -9.23 5.23 -7.96
N VAL A 132 -8.50 6.30 -8.26
CA VAL A 132 -8.25 7.40 -7.33
C VAL A 132 -8.75 8.69 -7.95
N ILE A 133 -9.65 9.40 -7.27
CA ILE A 133 -10.24 10.65 -7.77
C ILE A 133 -9.13 11.69 -8.01
N GLY A 134 -9.15 12.31 -9.20
CA GLY A 134 -8.17 13.31 -9.61
C GLY A 134 -6.81 12.74 -10.05
N ARG A 135 -6.64 11.41 -10.04
CA ARG A 135 -5.42 10.73 -10.48
C ARG A 135 -5.77 9.62 -11.47
N PRO A 136 -5.71 9.85 -12.79
CA PRO A 136 -6.13 8.87 -13.79
C PRO A 136 -5.29 7.58 -13.77
N VAL A 137 -4.03 7.68 -13.34
CA VAL A 137 -3.17 6.54 -13.07
C VAL A 137 -2.56 6.71 -11.69
N TYR A 138 -2.80 5.75 -10.79
CA TYR A 138 -2.18 5.71 -9.47
C TYR A 138 -1.14 4.59 -9.44
N THR A 139 -0.01 4.85 -8.82
CA THR A 139 1.16 3.96 -8.84
C THR A 139 1.69 3.71 -7.44
N VAL A 140 2.51 2.67 -7.28
CA VAL A 140 3.20 2.38 -6.00
C VAL A 140 4.06 3.56 -5.56
N LYS A 141 4.76 4.24 -6.49
CA LYS A 141 5.51 5.46 -6.17
C LYS A 141 4.63 6.50 -5.48
N GLN A 142 3.46 6.79 -6.07
CA GLN A 142 2.55 7.80 -5.51
C GLN A 142 2.00 7.40 -4.15
N ALA A 143 1.68 6.10 -3.96
CA ALA A 143 1.25 5.59 -2.68
C ALA A 143 2.34 5.74 -1.59
N LEU A 144 3.60 5.43 -1.91
CA LEU A 144 4.71 5.59 -0.98
C LEU A 144 4.97 7.07 -0.64
N LEU A 145 4.83 7.98 -1.62
CA LEU A 145 4.93 9.42 -1.36
C LEU A 145 3.76 9.91 -0.49
N ASP A 146 2.53 9.42 -0.71
CA ASP A 146 1.39 9.74 0.15
C ASP A 146 1.62 9.24 1.59
N ILE A 147 2.17 8.02 1.77
CA ILE A 147 2.57 7.48 3.08
C ILE A 147 3.66 8.35 3.73
N PHE A 148 4.66 8.76 2.97
CA PHE A 148 5.72 9.63 3.48
C PHE A 148 5.17 11.00 3.93
N CYS A 149 4.21 11.56 3.22
CA CYS A 149 3.55 12.81 3.62
C CYS A 149 2.84 12.71 4.97
N LEU A 150 2.35 11.52 5.37
CA LEU A 150 1.70 11.33 6.66
C LEU A 150 2.65 11.55 7.85
N PHE A 151 3.96 11.36 7.70
CA PHE A 151 4.91 11.66 8.77
C PHE A 151 4.93 13.15 9.14
N PHE A 152 4.56 14.03 8.22
CA PHE A 152 4.50 15.49 8.45
C PHE A 152 3.11 15.97 8.84
N LYS A 153 2.08 15.40 8.23
CA LYS A 153 0.68 15.80 8.47
C LYS A 153 -0.22 14.58 8.47
N GLN A 154 -0.71 14.24 9.65
CA GLN A 154 -1.61 13.11 9.82
C GLN A 154 -3.06 13.48 9.49
N GLY A 155 -3.80 12.53 8.95
CA GLY A 155 -5.21 12.71 8.59
C GLY A 155 -6.12 12.49 9.80
N VAL A 156 -6.49 13.55 10.49
CA VAL A 156 -7.35 13.50 11.68
C VAL A 156 -8.71 12.85 11.39
N GLU A 157 -9.27 13.13 10.21
CA GLU A 157 -10.57 12.58 9.78
C GLU A 157 -10.54 11.06 9.57
N SER A 158 -9.36 10.49 9.30
CA SER A 158 -9.14 9.06 9.08
C SER A 158 -8.42 8.39 10.26
N ALA A 159 -8.49 8.99 11.44
CA ALA A 159 -7.85 8.46 12.64
C ALA A 159 -8.57 7.21 13.15
N TYR A 160 -7.80 6.17 13.44
CA TYR A 160 -8.31 4.94 14.06
C TYR A 160 -8.63 5.11 15.55
N ASP A 161 -7.96 6.02 16.24
CA ASP A 161 -8.14 6.27 17.67
C ASP A 161 -8.50 7.74 17.92
N LYS A 162 -9.70 7.97 18.46
CA LYS A 162 -10.19 9.33 18.75
C LYS A 162 -9.39 10.03 19.86
N GLY A 163 -8.94 9.28 20.87
CA GLY A 163 -8.11 9.84 21.95
C GLY A 163 -6.74 10.28 21.43
N MET A 164 -6.14 9.49 20.54
CA MET A 164 -4.90 9.85 19.85
C MET A 164 -5.10 11.07 18.95
N ALA A 165 -6.23 11.16 18.24
CA ALA A 165 -6.56 12.32 17.41
C ALA A 165 -6.76 13.60 18.24
N ASP A 166 -7.38 13.48 19.40
CA ASP A 166 -7.56 14.59 20.35
C ASP A 166 -6.20 15.08 20.87
N ASP A 167 -5.32 14.18 21.29
CA ASP A 167 -3.95 14.53 21.69
C ASP A 167 -3.16 15.19 20.52
N TYR A 168 -3.31 14.71 19.29
CA TYR A 168 -2.65 15.30 18.14
C TYR A 168 -3.06 16.76 17.89
N VAL A 169 -4.35 17.07 18.06
CA VAL A 169 -4.93 18.39 17.79
C VAL A 169 -4.74 19.35 18.98
N ASN A 170 -5.04 18.85 20.20
CA ASN A 170 -5.16 19.71 21.38
C ASN A 170 -3.96 19.58 22.33
N ASN A 171 -3.11 18.57 22.19
CA ASN A 171 -1.98 18.28 23.06
C ASN A 171 -0.78 17.74 22.26
N THR A 172 -0.41 18.49 21.22
CA THR A 172 0.60 18.08 20.23
C THR A 172 1.95 17.68 20.87
N GLU A 173 2.34 18.32 21.97
CA GLU A 173 3.58 17.98 22.68
C GLU A 173 3.54 16.57 23.25
N LYS A 174 2.47 16.20 23.96
CA LYS A 174 2.24 14.85 24.47
C LYS A 174 2.21 13.81 23.35
N PHE A 175 1.50 14.12 22.25
CA PHE A 175 1.47 13.25 21.08
C PHE A 175 2.88 13.01 20.52
N ASN A 176 3.67 14.08 20.33
CA ASN A 176 5.02 14.00 19.80
C ASN A 176 5.99 13.24 20.70
N GLU A 177 5.86 13.38 22.02
CA GLU A 177 6.66 12.62 22.99
C GLU A 177 6.39 11.12 22.89
N GLU A 178 5.12 10.73 22.83
CA GLU A 178 4.75 9.31 22.70
C GLU A 178 5.18 8.75 21.34
N ALA A 179 5.00 9.50 20.25
CA ALA A 179 5.46 9.09 18.91
C ALA A 179 6.99 8.93 18.86
N LYS A 180 7.77 9.83 19.48
CA LYS A 180 9.24 9.70 19.59
C LYS A 180 9.63 8.47 20.38
N LYS A 181 8.94 8.21 21.49
CA LYS A 181 9.17 7.02 22.31
C LYS A 181 8.94 5.75 21.52
N TRP A 182 7.81 5.62 20.84
CA TRP A 182 7.52 4.46 20.00
C TRP A 182 8.52 4.30 18.85
N THR A 183 8.95 5.40 18.24
CA THR A 183 9.98 5.37 17.19
C THR A 183 11.28 4.77 17.73
N LYS A 184 11.73 5.20 18.90
CA LYS A 184 12.92 4.67 19.56
C LYS A 184 12.77 3.20 19.96
N ASP A 185 11.59 2.82 20.47
CA ASP A 185 11.38 1.48 21.03
C ASP A 185 11.12 0.42 19.94
N PHE A 186 10.46 0.79 18.83
CA PHE A 186 9.99 -0.17 17.82
C PHE A 186 10.58 0.01 16.42
N ALA A 187 11.21 1.11 16.15
CA ALA A 187 11.78 1.43 14.83
C ALA A 187 13.21 2.02 14.91
N PRO A 188 14.13 1.54 15.80
CA PRO A 188 15.46 2.12 15.90
C PRO A 188 16.22 1.90 14.58
N MET A 189 16.94 2.92 14.13
CA MET A 189 17.94 2.77 13.08
C MET A 189 19.24 2.33 13.76
N ASN A 190 19.61 1.05 13.62
CA ASN A 190 20.84 0.46 14.16
C ASN A 190 22.06 0.87 13.34
#